data_0ec6e0253914d3bf23c9e7fd28c63a8a
#
_entry.id   0ec6e0253914d3bf23c9e7fd28c63a8a
#
_cell.length_a   1.000
_cell.length_b   1.000
_cell.length_c   1.000
_cell.angle_alpha   90.00
_cell.angle_beta   90.00
_cell.angle_gamma   90.00
#
_symmetry.space_group_name_H-M   'P 1'
#
loop_
_entity.id
_entity.type
_entity.pdbx_description
1 polymer ?
#
loop_
_entity_poly.entity_id
_entity_poly.type
_entity_poly.pdbx_seq_one_letter_code
_entity_poly.pdbx_strand_id
1 'polypeptide(L)'
;MTTKKPTAADSAAQARANARSARRRAREFALQGVYAWLLRGGEGTQDAGEIDAHLRDADDFSEADAQWFKTLLHGVLREAPNLRERFAPYIDRPLNELSPVEHGILLIGSYELVHHVEVPYKVAINEAVELAKSFGGTDGFKFVNGVLDKLAADVRATEVQAAASQRR
;
A
#
# COMPACT_ATOMS: atom_id res chain seq x y z
N MET A 1 -41.62 -16.93 -2.44
CA MET A 1 -40.48 -16.19 -1.82
C MET A 1 -40.21 -14.93 -2.61
N THR A 2 -40.49 -13.79 -2.00
CA THR A 2 -40.18 -12.49 -2.61
C THR A 2 -38.76 -12.04 -2.21
N THR A 3 -37.86 -12.05 -3.17
CA THR A 3 -36.54 -11.46 -2.99
C THR A 3 -36.70 -9.94 -3.04
N LYS A 4 -36.32 -9.27 -1.95
CA LYS A 4 -36.37 -7.82 -1.86
C LYS A 4 -35.30 -7.23 -2.81
N LYS A 5 -35.70 -6.32 -3.69
CA LYS A 5 -34.74 -5.60 -4.55
C LYS A 5 -33.86 -4.70 -3.69
N PRO A 6 -32.54 -4.63 -3.97
CA PRO A 6 -31.66 -3.70 -3.25
C PRO A 6 -32.07 -2.25 -3.51
N THR A 7 -31.97 -1.42 -2.48
CA THR A 7 -32.19 0.02 -2.58
C THR A 7 -31.02 0.70 -3.27
N ALA A 8 -31.20 1.97 -3.69
CA ALA A 8 -30.09 2.77 -4.23
C ALA A 8 -28.95 2.90 -3.21
N ALA A 9 -29.27 3.01 -1.91
CA ALA A 9 -28.27 3.06 -0.84
C ALA A 9 -27.52 1.73 -0.72
N ASP A 10 -28.22 0.59 -0.83
CA ASP A 10 -27.62 -0.75 -0.81
C ASP A 10 -26.67 -0.93 -2.00
N SER A 11 -27.09 -0.49 -3.19
CA SER A 11 -26.28 -0.57 -4.40
C SER A 11 -25.02 0.29 -4.31
N ALA A 12 -25.14 1.50 -3.75
CA ALA A 12 -24.00 2.39 -3.54
C ALA A 12 -23.01 1.81 -2.52
N ALA A 13 -23.53 1.22 -1.42
CA ALA A 13 -22.69 0.57 -0.41
C ALA A 13 -21.93 -0.61 -1.02
N GLN A 14 -22.60 -1.42 -1.85
CA GLN A 14 -21.97 -2.56 -2.52
C GLN A 14 -20.88 -2.09 -3.49
N ALA A 15 -21.14 -1.04 -4.26
CA ALA A 15 -20.15 -0.47 -5.18
C ALA A 15 -18.90 0.01 -4.44
N ARG A 16 -19.08 0.66 -3.28
CA ARG A 16 -17.94 1.11 -2.44
C ARG A 16 -17.17 -0.09 -1.88
N ALA A 17 -17.84 -1.14 -1.44
CA ALA A 17 -17.21 -2.36 -0.94
C ALA A 17 -16.40 -3.03 -2.06
N ASN A 18 -16.94 -3.11 -3.27
CA ASN A 18 -16.25 -3.68 -4.42
C ASN A 18 -15.01 -2.85 -4.78
N ALA A 19 -15.11 -1.51 -4.74
CA ALA A 19 -13.98 -0.63 -5.03
C ALA A 19 -12.86 -0.79 -4.00
N ARG A 20 -13.20 -0.93 -2.71
CA ARG A 20 -12.20 -1.19 -1.65
C ARG A 20 -11.50 -2.53 -1.86
N SER A 21 -12.27 -3.56 -2.20
CA SER A 21 -11.74 -4.91 -2.46
C SER A 21 -10.80 -4.89 -3.66
N ALA A 22 -11.18 -4.22 -4.76
CA ALA A 22 -10.37 -4.10 -5.96
C ALA A 22 -9.05 -3.34 -5.69
N ARG A 23 -9.08 -2.28 -4.88
CA ARG A 23 -7.88 -1.55 -4.48
C ARG A 23 -6.98 -2.38 -3.57
N ARG A 24 -7.56 -3.16 -2.67
CA ARG A 24 -6.79 -4.07 -1.82
C ARG A 24 -6.06 -5.11 -2.66
N ARG A 25 -6.74 -5.69 -3.64
CA ARG A 25 -6.12 -6.61 -4.59
C ARG A 25 -4.99 -5.93 -5.37
N ALA A 26 -5.20 -4.69 -5.80
CA ALA A 26 -4.17 -3.92 -6.49
C ALA A 26 -2.92 -3.75 -5.63
N ARG A 27 -3.08 -3.50 -4.34
CA ARG A 27 -1.95 -3.39 -3.39
C ARG A 27 -1.22 -4.72 -3.24
N GLU A 28 -1.95 -5.83 -3.20
CA GLU A 28 -1.35 -7.17 -3.11
C GLU A 28 -0.50 -7.46 -4.36
N PHE A 29 -1.01 -7.17 -5.54
CA PHE A 29 -0.25 -7.33 -6.78
C PHE A 29 0.94 -6.38 -6.86
N ALA A 30 0.76 -5.11 -6.42
CA ALA A 30 1.86 -4.16 -6.37
C ALA A 30 2.98 -4.66 -5.44
N LEU A 31 2.62 -5.24 -4.30
CA LEU A 31 3.61 -5.82 -3.39
C LEU A 31 4.39 -6.95 -4.04
N GLN A 32 3.70 -7.83 -4.78
CA GLN A 32 4.39 -8.90 -5.51
C GLN A 32 5.40 -8.34 -6.51
N GLY A 33 5.02 -7.26 -7.21
CA GLY A 33 5.91 -6.62 -8.17
C GLY A 33 7.10 -5.93 -7.51
N VAL A 34 6.86 -5.22 -6.43
CA VAL A 34 7.94 -4.56 -5.67
C VAL A 34 8.88 -5.61 -5.06
N TYR A 35 8.33 -6.70 -4.55
CA TYR A 35 9.13 -7.81 -4.03
C TYR A 35 10.05 -8.38 -5.11
N ALA A 36 9.50 -8.66 -6.31
CA ALA A 36 10.29 -9.17 -7.42
C ALA A 36 11.42 -8.19 -7.81
N TRP A 37 11.10 -6.90 -7.83
CA TRP A 37 12.06 -5.85 -8.12
C TRP A 37 13.17 -5.78 -7.07
N LEU A 38 12.82 -5.88 -5.78
CA LEU A 38 13.80 -5.91 -4.69
C LEU A 38 14.75 -7.10 -4.82
N LEU A 39 14.24 -8.26 -5.20
CA LEU A 39 15.08 -9.45 -5.40
C LEU A 39 16.04 -9.30 -6.59
N ARG A 40 15.73 -8.42 -7.52
CA ARG A 40 16.59 -8.09 -8.68
C ARG A 40 17.59 -6.98 -8.37
N GLY A 41 17.65 -6.51 -7.13
CA GLY A 41 18.57 -5.47 -6.70
C GLY A 41 17.90 -4.20 -6.17
N GLY A 42 16.62 -3.99 -6.48
CA GLY A 42 15.86 -2.85 -5.94
C GLY A 42 16.34 -1.50 -6.41
N GLU A 43 16.79 -1.39 -7.65
CA GLU A 43 17.29 -0.14 -8.23
C GLU A 43 16.85 0.02 -9.69
N GLY A 44 16.56 1.26 -10.07
CA GLY A 44 16.19 1.59 -11.44
C GLY A 44 14.76 1.20 -11.80
N THR A 45 14.35 1.55 -13.01
CA THR A 45 12.99 1.30 -13.50
C THR A 45 12.96 0.46 -14.77
N GLN A 46 14.11 -0.09 -15.18
CA GLN A 46 14.24 -0.81 -16.44
C GLN A 46 13.39 -2.08 -16.50
N ASP A 47 13.12 -2.71 -15.36
CA ASP A 47 12.34 -3.95 -15.29
C ASP A 47 10.83 -3.71 -15.03
N ALA A 48 10.41 -2.45 -14.86
CA ALA A 48 9.03 -2.12 -14.46
C ALA A 48 7.99 -2.67 -15.44
N GLY A 49 8.23 -2.51 -16.74
CA GLY A 49 7.29 -2.97 -17.76
C GLY A 49 7.15 -4.49 -17.80
N GLU A 50 8.26 -5.21 -17.65
CA GLU A 50 8.26 -6.68 -17.61
C GLU A 50 7.52 -7.20 -16.38
N ILE A 51 7.79 -6.61 -15.22
CA ILE A 51 7.13 -6.99 -13.97
C ILE A 51 5.62 -6.73 -14.05
N ASP A 52 5.24 -5.56 -14.56
CA ASP A 52 3.83 -5.18 -14.76
C ASP A 52 3.13 -6.22 -15.65
N ALA A 53 3.70 -6.49 -16.83
CA ALA A 53 3.11 -7.44 -17.78
C ALA A 53 2.96 -8.84 -17.19
N HIS A 54 3.96 -9.29 -16.45
CA HIS A 54 3.92 -10.61 -15.82
C HIS A 54 2.77 -10.73 -14.81
N LEU A 55 2.58 -9.71 -13.98
CA LEU A 55 1.51 -9.73 -12.97
C LEU A 55 0.12 -9.64 -13.59
N ARG A 56 -0.03 -8.92 -14.70
CA ARG A 56 -1.31 -8.83 -15.41
C ARG A 56 -1.75 -10.15 -16.02
N ASP A 57 -0.84 -11.08 -16.21
CA ASP A 57 -1.15 -12.42 -16.73
C ASP A 57 -1.74 -13.36 -15.66
N ALA A 58 -1.76 -12.96 -14.39
CA ALA A 58 -2.37 -13.76 -13.34
C ALA A 58 -3.89 -13.88 -13.58
N ASP A 59 -4.44 -15.07 -13.37
CA ASP A 59 -5.86 -15.37 -13.64
C ASP A 59 -6.80 -14.45 -12.85
N ASP A 60 -6.43 -14.08 -11.64
CA ASP A 60 -7.24 -13.25 -10.74
C ASP A 60 -6.91 -11.75 -10.83
N PHE A 61 -6.04 -11.35 -11.76
CA PHE A 61 -5.72 -9.92 -11.91
C PHE A 61 -6.95 -9.07 -12.25
N SER A 62 -7.93 -9.64 -12.94
CA SER A 62 -9.18 -8.95 -13.29
C SER A 62 -9.98 -8.47 -12.07
N GLU A 63 -9.73 -9.04 -10.88
CA GLU A 63 -10.36 -8.63 -9.63
C GLU A 63 -9.73 -7.37 -9.03
N ALA A 64 -8.58 -6.95 -9.53
CA ALA A 64 -7.84 -5.81 -9.02
C ALA A 64 -8.19 -4.53 -9.79
N ASP A 65 -8.06 -3.39 -9.09
CA ASP A 65 -8.07 -2.07 -9.72
C ASP A 65 -6.75 -1.91 -10.50
N ALA A 66 -6.81 -2.15 -11.81
CA ALA A 66 -5.64 -2.15 -12.67
C ALA A 66 -4.91 -0.80 -12.69
N GLN A 67 -5.66 0.31 -12.63
CA GLN A 67 -5.06 1.64 -12.63
C GLN A 67 -4.32 1.92 -11.32
N TRP A 68 -4.91 1.53 -10.20
CA TRP A 68 -4.25 1.68 -8.88
C TRP A 68 -3.00 0.83 -8.79
N PHE A 69 -3.07 -0.41 -9.29
CA PHE A 69 -1.89 -1.29 -9.40
C PHE A 69 -0.77 -0.61 -10.19
N LYS A 70 -1.08 -0.07 -11.35
CA LYS A 70 -0.11 0.62 -12.21
C LYS A 70 0.51 1.81 -11.49
N THR A 71 -0.33 2.62 -10.85
CA THR A 71 0.11 3.80 -10.10
C THR A 71 1.07 3.42 -8.98
N LEU A 72 0.72 2.40 -8.19
CA LEU A 72 1.55 1.96 -7.07
C LEU A 72 2.86 1.35 -7.55
N LEU A 73 2.80 0.40 -8.46
CA LEU A 73 4.00 -0.31 -8.91
C LEU A 73 5.01 0.66 -9.53
N HIS A 74 4.59 1.40 -10.54
CA HIS A 74 5.50 2.29 -11.25
C HIS A 74 5.93 3.48 -10.39
N GLY A 75 5.03 4.01 -9.57
CA GLY A 75 5.34 5.10 -8.65
C GLY A 75 6.36 4.70 -7.61
N VAL A 76 6.20 3.53 -6.99
CA VAL A 76 7.15 3.03 -6.01
C VAL A 76 8.53 2.80 -6.63
N LEU A 77 8.60 2.15 -7.78
CA LEU A 77 9.88 1.87 -8.43
C LEU A 77 10.61 3.17 -8.78
N ARG A 78 9.89 4.18 -9.26
CA ARG A 78 10.46 5.49 -9.61
C ARG A 78 10.92 6.26 -8.38
N GLU A 79 10.11 6.24 -7.31
CA GLU A 79 10.33 7.08 -6.13
C GLU A 79 11.08 6.38 -4.99
N ALA A 80 11.48 5.13 -5.17
CA ALA A 80 12.07 4.33 -4.10
C ALA A 80 13.22 5.02 -3.35
N PRO A 81 14.19 5.67 -4.01
CA PRO A 81 15.27 6.35 -3.28
C PRO A 81 14.72 7.41 -2.31
N ASN A 82 13.79 8.24 -2.79
CA ASN A 82 13.19 9.29 -1.96
C ASN A 82 12.34 8.70 -0.83
N LEU A 83 11.60 7.64 -1.11
CA LEU A 83 10.76 6.97 -0.09
C LEU A 83 11.63 6.37 1.02
N ARG A 84 12.74 5.74 0.66
CA ARG A 84 13.70 5.18 1.62
C ARG A 84 14.25 6.27 2.55
N GLU A 85 14.62 7.43 2.00
CA GLU A 85 15.07 8.57 2.78
C GLU A 85 14.00 9.03 3.77
N ARG A 86 12.74 9.01 3.33
CA ARG A 86 11.63 9.45 4.17
C ARG A 86 11.37 8.55 5.36
N PHE A 87 11.40 7.22 5.19
CA PHE A 87 11.09 6.33 6.30
C PHE A 87 12.33 5.85 7.07
N ALA A 88 13.54 6.02 6.53
CA ALA A 88 14.78 5.59 7.19
C ALA A 88 14.93 6.07 8.65
N PRO A 89 14.57 7.33 8.99
CA PRO A 89 14.69 7.78 10.39
C PRO A 89 13.82 7.01 11.38
N TYR A 90 12.81 6.30 10.89
CA TYR A 90 11.81 5.65 11.74
C TYR A 90 11.95 4.14 11.87
N ILE A 91 12.88 3.53 11.10
CA ILE A 91 13.16 2.12 11.25
C ILE A 91 14.23 1.92 12.34
N ASP A 92 14.17 0.80 13.05
CA ASP A 92 15.04 0.49 14.18
C ASP A 92 16.29 -0.32 13.77
N ARG A 93 16.51 -0.46 12.48
CA ARG A 93 17.58 -1.26 11.90
C ARG A 93 18.02 -0.68 10.56
N PRO A 94 19.21 -1.05 10.03
CA PRO A 94 19.63 -0.62 8.71
C PRO A 94 18.70 -1.13 7.61
N LEU A 95 18.59 -0.38 6.51
CA LEU A 95 17.75 -0.75 5.36
C LEU A 95 18.04 -2.15 4.83
N ASN A 96 19.32 -2.54 4.80
CA ASN A 96 19.73 -3.85 4.30
C ASN A 96 19.36 -5.02 5.21
N GLU A 97 18.85 -4.74 6.41
CA GLU A 97 18.35 -5.77 7.33
C GLU A 97 16.83 -5.93 7.26
N LEU A 98 16.15 -5.11 6.46
CA LEU A 98 14.73 -5.29 6.22
C LEU A 98 14.50 -6.54 5.36
N SER A 99 13.49 -7.33 5.72
CA SER A 99 13.05 -8.40 4.82
C SER A 99 12.50 -7.77 3.54
N PRO A 100 12.60 -8.42 2.38
CA PRO A 100 12.02 -7.88 1.15
C PRO A 100 10.52 -7.59 1.26
N VAL A 101 9.77 -8.39 2.02
CA VAL A 101 8.33 -8.16 2.24
C VAL A 101 8.11 -6.88 3.04
N GLU A 102 8.77 -6.72 4.17
CA GLU A 102 8.65 -5.50 4.99
C GLU A 102 9.11 -4.27 4.22
N HIS A 103 10.23 -4.38 3.50
CA HIS A 103 10.75 -3.30 2.67
C HIS A 103 9.72 -2.88 1.60
N GLY A 104 9.15 -3.85 0.91
CA GLY A 104 8.12 -3.59 -0.10
C GLY A 104 6.88 -2.93 0.47
N ILE A 105 6.41 -3.39 1.63
CA ILE A 105 5.24 -2.82 2.28
C ILE A 105 5.50 -1.38 2.73
N LEU A 106 6.69 -1.11 3.31
CA LEU A 106 7.07 0.24 3.71
C LEU A 106 7.16 1.17 2.51
N LEU A 107 7.68 0.69 1.38
CA LEU A 107 7.71 1.49 0.15
C LEU A 107 6.30 1.84 -0.34
N ILE A 108 5.39 0.88 -0.38
CA ILE A 108 4.01 1.11 -0.82
C ILE A 108 3.29 2.06 0.13
N GLY A 109 3.35 1.82 1.43
CA GLY A 109 2.69 2.67 2.42
C GLY A 109 3.24 4.08 2.42
N SER A 110 4.55 4.23 2.33
CA SER A 110 5.21 5.53 2.24
C SER A 110 4.81 6.27 0.97
N TYR A 111 4.73 5.57 -0.16
CA TYR A 111 4.30 6.15 -1.42
C TYR A 111 2.89 6.74 -1.31
N GLU A 112 1.95 5.98 -0.75
CA GLU A 112 0.59 6.48 -0.56
C GLU A 112 0.55 7.68 0.38
N LEU A 113 1.30 7.64 1.48
CA LEU A 113 1.34 8.76 2.43
C LEU A 113 1.92 10.03 1.81
N VAL A 114 3.01 9.90 1.05
CA VAL A 114 3.72 11.06 0.49
C VAL A 114 3.06 11.60 -0.77
N HIS A 115 2.61 10.73 -1.67
CA HIS A 115 2.19 11.13 -3.01
C HIS A 115 0.68 11.07 -3.26
N HIS A 116 -0.11 10.47 -2.36
CA HIS A 116 -1.55 10.29 -2.54
C HIS A 116 -2.34 10.82 -1.35
N VAL A 117 -2.35 12.16 -1.23
CA VAL A 117 -3.04 12.85 -0.12
C VAL A 117 -4.55 12.61 -0.12
N GLU A 118 -5.13 12.22 -1.26
CA GLU A 118 -6.54 11.88 -1.38
C GLU A 118 -6.88 10.57 -0.67
N VAL A 119 -5.88 9.71 -0.42
CA VAL A 119 -6.07 8.54 0.43
C VAL A 119 -5.87 8.97 1.88
N PRO A 120 -6.89 8.82 2.74
CA PRO A 120 -6.73 9.18 4.16
C PRO A 120 -5.55 8.43 4.78
N TYR A 121 -4.78 9.11 5.63
CA TYR A 121 -3.56 8.50 6.17
C TYR A 121 -3.84 7.19 6.94
N LYS A 122 -4.97 7.13 7.65
CA LYS A 122 -5.35 5.91 8.38
C LYS A 122 -5.63 4.76 7.44
N VAL A 123 -6.22 5.04 6.28
CA VAL A 123 -6.48 4.01 5.26
C VAL A 123 -5.16 3.50 4.69
N ALA A 124 -4.24 4.39 4.35
CA ALA A 124 -2.92 4.00 3.83
C ALA A 124 -2.19 3.10 4.83
N ILE A 125 -2.17 3.48 6.10
CA ILE A 125 -1.51 2.70 7.15
C ILE A 125 -2.21 1.35 7.36
N ASN A 126 -3.55 1.35 7.50
CA ASN A 126 -4.31 0.12 7.72
C ASN A 126 -4.14 -0.88 6.57
N GLU A 127 -4.11 -0.42 5.34
CA GLU A 127 -3.91 -1.30 4.19
C GLU A 127 -2.49 -1.87 4.17
N ALA A 128 -1.48 -1.09 4.54
CA ALA A 128 -0.11 -1.59 4.69
C ALA A 128 -0.02 -2.64 5.81
N VAL A 129 -0.71 -2.40 6.93
CA VAL A 129 -0.78 -3.35 8.04
C VAL A 129 -1.44 -4.65 7.60
N GLU A 130 -2.53 -4.57 6.82
CA GLU A 130 -3.19 -5.77 6.28
C GLU A 130 -2.27 -6.56 5.35
N LEU A 131 -1.48 -5.88 4.52
CA LEU A 131 -0.46 -6.56 3.70
C LEU A 131 0.56 -7.28 4.58
N ALA A 132 0.99 -6.65 5.67
CA ALA A 132 1.95 -7.26 6.60
C ALA A 132 1.36 -8.48 7.28
N LYS A 133 0.09 -8.46 7.65
CA LYS A 133 -0.59 -9.61 8.24
C LYS A 133 -0.72 -10.77 7.26
N SER A 134 -0.94 -10.47 5.98
CA SER A 134 -1.14 -11.49 4.95
C SER A 134 0.19 -12.10 4.45
N PHE A 135 1.25 -11.30 4.36
CA PHE A 135 2.49 -11.69 3.68
C PHE A 135 3.73 -11.62 4.56
N GLY A 136 3.68 -10.91 5.70
CA GLY A 136 4.81 -10.75 6.60
C GLY A 136 4.89 -11.83 7.66
N GLY A 137 5.90 -11.74 8.51
CA GLY A 137 6.06 -12.61 9.67
C GLY A 137 5.08 -12.25 10.79
N THR A 138 5.10 -13.04 11.86
CA THR A 138 4.13 -12.98 12.95
C THR A 138 3.94 -11.57 13.54
N ASP A 139 5.01 -10.79 13.69
CA ASP A 139 4.95 -9.45 14.28
C ASP A 139 5.30 -8.33 13.31
N GLY A 140 5.46 -8.65 12.01
CA GLY A 140 5.82 -7.66 10.99
C GLY A 140 4.84 -6.49 10.90
N PHE A 141 3.57 -6.75 11.15
CA PHE A 141 2.54 -5.71 11.07
C PHE A 141 2.72 -4.62 12.14
N LYS A 142 3.22 -4.97 13.33
CA LYS A 142 3.48 -4.00 14.40
C LYS A 142 4.62 -3.07 14.03
N PHE A 143 5.67 -3.61 13.42
CA PHE A 143 6.80 -2.84 12.93
C PHE A 143 6.37 -1.86 11.84
N VAL A 144 5.64 -2.36 10.84
CA VAL A 144 5.10 -1.54 9.74
C VAL A 144 4.21 -0.42 10.27
N ASN A 145 3.29 -0.76 11.17
CA ASN A 145 2.39 0.23 11.77
C ASN A 145 3.16 1.34 12.49
N GLY A 146 4.15 0.96 13.30
CA GLY A 146 4.96 1.93 14.05
C GLY A 146 5.75 2.87 13.16
N VAL A 147 6.37 2.35 12.10
CA VAL A 147 7.13 3.17 11.15
C VAL A 147 6.22 4.13 10.40
N LEU A 148 5.11 3.63 9.87
CA LEU A 148 4.20 4.46 9.06
C LEU A 148 3.45 5.50 9.90
N ASP A 149 3.13 5.20 11.16
CA ASP A 149 2.55 6.21 12.07
C ASP A 149 3.49 7.40 12.26
N LYS A 150 4.77 7.14 12.47
CA LYS A 150 5.78 8.19 12.63
C LYS A 150 5.98 8.97 11.34
N LEU A 151 6.02 8.29 10.20
CA LEU A 151 6.12 8.96 8.91
C LEU A 151 4.90 9.84 8.65
N ALA A 152 3.69 9.35 8.95
CA ALA A 152 2.46 10.13 8.76
C ALA A 152 2.45 11.39 9.63
N ALA A 153 2.94 11.32 10.86
CA ALA A 153 3.04 12.49 11.74
C ALA A 153 3.94 13.58 11.14
N ASP A 154 4.90 13.18 10.30
CA ASP A 154 5.77 14.12 9.58
C ASP A 154 5.10 14.63 8.29
N VAL A 155 4.72 13.72 7.38
CA VAL A 155 4.27 14.11 6.03
C VAL A 155 2.78 14.46 5.94
N ARG A 156 1.98 14.06 6.93
CA ARG A 156 0.54 14.34 7.03
C ARG A 156 0.22 15.02 8.36
N ALA A 157 1.12 15.89 8.82
CA ALA A 157 1.04 16.49 10.15
C ALA A 157 -0.32 17.14 10.45
N THR A 158 -0.86 17.92 9.52
CA THR A 158 -2.15 18.60 9.69
C THR A 158 -3.30 17.60 9.84
N GLU A 159 -3.31 16.55 9.01
CA GLU A 159 -4.34 15.52 9.04
C GLU A 159 -4.27 14.71 10.34
N VAL A 160 -3.06 14.33 10.76
CA VAL A 160 -2.84 13.58 11.99
C VAL A 160 -3.26 14.39 13.22
N GLN A 161 -2.92 15.67 13.26
CA GLN A 161 -3.31 16.58 14.35
C GLN A 161 -4.82 16.77 14.40
N ALA A 162 -5.48 16.92 13.26
CA ALA A 162 -6.93 17.06 13.18
C ALA A 162 -7.63 15.80 13.73
N ALA A 163 -7.14 14.62 13.41
CA ALA A 163 -7.67 13.36 13.93
C ALA A 163 -7.48 13.23 15.43
N ALA A 164 -6.33 13.65 15.97
CA ALA A 164 -6.06 13.65 17.41
C ALA A 164 -6.98 14.60 18.16
N SER A 165 -7.28 15.79 17.58
CA SER A 165 -8.19 16.76 18.18
C SER A 165 -9.63 16.27 18.27
N GLN A 166 -10.06 15.44 17.33
CA GLN A 166 -11.41 14.86 17.33
C GLN A 166 -11.60 13.78 18.40
N ARG A 167 -10.52 13.25 18.96
CA ARG A 167 -10.56 12.23 20.02
C ARG A 167 -10.71 12.81 21.42
N ARG A 168 -10.66 14.14 21.58
CA ARG A 168 -10.79 14.83 22.88
C ARG A 168 -12.22 15.18 23.19
#